data_955d2a8878f015143af6dc2005c32766
#
_entry.id   955d2a8878f015143af6dc2005c32766
#
_cell.length_a   1.000
_cell.length_b   1.000
_cell.length_c   1.000
_cell.angle_alpha   90.00
_cell.angle_beta   90.00
_cell.angle_gamma   90.00
#
_symmetry.space_group_name_H-M   'P 1'
#
loop_
_entity.id
_entity.type
_entity.pdbx_description
1 polymer ?
#
loop_
_entity_poly.entity_id
_entity_poly.type
_entity_poly.pdbx_seq_one_letter_code
_entity_poly.pdbx_strand_id
1 'polypeptide(L)'
;MGAGRKGAAMADIIIDIGGEIFEAFFEDAAAPKTCARFRALLPYQDRIIHVRWSGEACWIPMGERELSIPWENATSYPAPGQIIVHPGSMSETEILVAYGPTCFASKAGQLAGNHFLTIREGLDRLAKTGRAVLWEGAKPITFRAG
;
A
#
# COMPACT_ATOMS: atom_id res chain seq x y z
N MET A 1 12.21 11.18 23.94
CA MET A 1 12.50 10.84 22.58
C MET A 1 13.67 9.88 22.52
N GLY A 2 13.52 8.85 21.79
CA GLY A 2 14.64 7.98 21.63
C GLY A 2 15.76 8.70 20.90
N ALA A 3 16.96 8.66 21.48
CA ALA A 3 18.10 9.27 20.82
C ALA A 3 18.34 8.63 19.46
N GLY A 4 18.00 7.34 19.31
CA GLY A 4 18.15 6.63 18.06
C GLY A 4 17.27 7.17 16.93
N ARG A 5 16.29 7.97 17.25
CA ARG A 5 15.46 8.59 16.23
C ARG A 5 15.88 10.02 15.91
N LYS A 6 16.89 10.50 16.59
CA LYS A 6 17.40 11.84 16.35
C LYS A 6 17.96 11.88 14.92
N GLY A 7 17.49 12.81 14.14
CA GLY A 7 17.87 12.92 12.74
C GLY A 7 17.09 12.03 11.78
N ALA A 8 16.31 11.11 12.32
CA ALA A 8 15.45 10.28 11.48
C ALA A 8 14.12 10.99 11.24
N ALA A 9 13.57 10.85 10.04
CA ALA A 9 12.26 11.39 9.76
C ALA A 9 11.21 10.60 10.54
N MET A 10 10.23 11.30 11.10
CA MET A 10 9.06 10.65 11.67
C MET A 10 8.22 10.07 10.54
N ALA A 11 7.67 8.89 10.76
CA ALA A 11 6.81 8.27 9.76
C ALA A 11 5.57 9.13 9.53
N ASP A 12 5.14 9.21 8.28
CA ASP A 12 3.92 9.91 7.93
C ASP A 12 2.69 9.09 8.29
N ILE A 13 2.82 7.77 8.15
CA ILE A 13 1.71 6.81 8.31
C ILE A 13 2.19 5.64 9.16
N ILE A 14 1.31 5.20 10.05
CA ILE A 14 1.47 3.92 10.76
C ILE A 14 0.48 2.94 10.17
N ILE A 15 0.96 1.79 9.74
CA ILE A 15 0.14 0.73 9.15
C ILE A 15 0.12 -0.45 10.09
N ASP A 16 -1.08 -0.91 10.45
CA ASP A 16 -1.27 -2.10 11.28
C ASP A 16 -1.92 -3.17 10.42
N ILE A 17 -1.21 -4.27 10.19
CA ILE A 17 -1.74 -5.42 9.44
C ILE A 17 -1.84 -6.60 10.39
N GLY A 18 -3.03 -6.87 10.88
CA GLY A 18 -3.27 -7.98 11.78
C GLY A 18 -2.41 -7.97 13.05
N GLY A 19 -2.04 -6.78 13.52
CA GLY A 19 -1.22 -6.61 14.71
C GLY A 19 0.26 -6.33 14.41
N GLU A 20 0.69 -6.49 13.17
CA GLU A 20 2.06 -6.15 12.77
C GLU A 20 2.11 -4.71 12.33
N ILE A 21 3.03 -3.95 12.93
CA ILE A 21 3.10 -2.49 12.74
C ILE A 21 4.24 -2.14 11.79
N PHE A 22 3.94 -1.29 10.82
CA PHE A 22 4.91 -0.79 9.85
C PHE A 22 4.82 0.72 9.77
N GLU A 23 5.94 1.35 9.49
CA GLU A 23 6.01 2.79 9.26
C GLU A 23 6.14 3.04 7.76
N ALA A 24 5.40 4.02 7.27
CA ALA A 24 5.42 4.35 5.86
C ALA A 24 5.54 5.86 5.66
N PHE A 25 6.03 6.22 4.48
CA PHE A 25 6.29 7.61 4.12
C PHE A 25 5.58 7.93 2.82
N PHE A 26 4.98 9.10 2.74
CA PHE A 26 4.31 9.56 1.53
C PHE A 26 5.31 9.97 0.45
N GLU A 27 4.99 9.61 -0.78
CA GLU A 27 5.75 10.07 -1.95
C GLU A 27 5.15 11.40 -2.44
N ASP A 28 5.20 12.41 -1.59
CA ASP A 28 4.53 13.69 -1.84
C ASP A 28 5.05 14.40 -3.10
N ALA A 29 6.35 14.31 -3.37
CA ALA A 29 6.92 14.98 -4.53
C ALA A 29 6.45 14.36 -5.84
N ALA A 30 6.31 13.04 -5.88
CA ALA A 30 5.97 12.32 -7.10
C ALA A 30 4.46 12.11 -7.28
N ALA A 31 3.71 12.02 -6.18
CA ALA A 31 2.28 11.74 -6.22
C ALA A 31 1.50 12.66 -5.27
N PRO A 32 1.62 13.98 -5.44
CA PRO A 32 1.05 14.93 -4.48
C PRO A 32 -0.46 14.84 -4.33
N LYS A 33 -1.18 14.65 -5.41
CA LYS A 33 -2.65 14.62 -5.37
C LYS A 33 -3.15 13.32 -4.76
N THR A 34 -2.48 12.21 -5.07
CA THR A 34 -2.81 10.91 -4.50
C THR A 34 -2.56 10.92 -2.99
N CYS A 35 -1.42 11.46 -2.56
CA CYS A 35 -1.11 11.56 -1.14
C CYS A 35 -2.10 12.45 -0.40
N ALA A 36 -2.47 13.59 -0.97
CA ALA A 36 -3.44 14.49 -0.35
C ALA A 36 -4.80 13.81 -0.20
N ARG A 37 -5.23 13.08 -1.23
CA ARG A 37 -6.51 12.39 -1.19
C ARG A 37 -6.50 11.28 -0.14
N PHE A 38 -5.40 10.55 -0.04
CA PHE A 38 -5.31 9.47 0.95
C PHE A 38 -5.27 10.03 2.37
N ARG A 39 -4.54 11.15 2.59
CA ARG A 39 -4.55 11.81 3.89
C ARG A 39 -5.97 12.16 4.35
N ALA A 40 -6.82 12.55 3.42
CA ALA A 40 -8.20 12.90 3.74
C ALA A 40 -9.04 11.69 4.17
N LEU A 41 -8.57 10.48 3.89
CA LEU A 41 -9.26 9.25 4.30
C LEU A 41 -8.88 8.79 5.71
N LEU A 42 -7.79 9.31 6.26
CA LEU A 42 -7.27 8.82 7.54
C LEU A 42 -8.16 9.19 8.73
N PRO A 43 -8.30 8.33 9.72
CA PRO A 43 -7.83 6.96 9.73
C PRO A 43 -8.66 6.08 8.79
N TYR A 44 -7.99 5.18 8.08
CA TYR A 44 -8.64 4.31 7.11
C TYR A 44 -8.49 2.86 7.55
N GLN A 45 -9.59 2.15 7.62
CA GLN A 45 -9.64 0.75 8.03
C GLN A 45 -10.28 -0.07 6.93
N ASP A 46 -9.72 -1.24 6.68
CA ASP A 46 -10.24 -2.15 5.67
C ASP A 46 -9.69 -3.55 5.95
N ARG A 47 -9.77 -4.41 4.97
CA ARG A 47 -9.22 -5.76 5.03
C ARG A 47 -8.26 -5.94 3.86
N ILE A 48 -7.18 -6.66 4.11
CA ILE A 48 -6.18 -6.94 3.08
C ILE A 48 -6.18 -8.43 2.79
N ILE A 49 -6.16 -8.78 1.50
CA ILE A 49 -6.12 -10.17 1.04
C ILE A 49 -4.94 -10.34 0.10
N HIS A 50 -4.56 -11.59 -0.16
CA HIS A 50 -3.44 -11.87 -1.04
C HIS A 50 -3.88 -11.91 -2.50
N VAL A 51 -3.01 -11.39 -3.40
CA VAL A 51 -3.28 -11.40 -4.83
C VAL A 51 -2.19 -12.18 -5.57
N ARG A 52 -2.26 -13.49 -5.44
CA ARG A 52 -1.27 -14.38 -6.01
C ARG A 52 -1.06 -14.17 -7.52
N TRP A 53 -2.09 -13.75 -8.22
CA TRP A 53 -1.99 -13.50 -9.65
C TRP A 53 -1.16 -12.27 -10.00
N SER A 54 -0.89 -11.39 -9.04
CA SER A 54 0.05 -10.28 -9.21
C SER A 54 1.45 -10.65 -8.74
N GLY A 55 1.59 -11.73 -7.99
CA GLY A 55 2.86 -12.19 -7.44
C GLY A 55 2.90 -12.13 -5.93
N GLU A 56 3.97 -11.55 -5.37
CA GLU A 56 4.13 -11.46 -3.91
C GLU A 56 3.63 -10.10 -3.44
N ALA A 57 2.31 -9.99 -3.41
CA ALA A 57 1.63 -8.75 -3.04
C ALA A 57 0.30 -9.04 -2.36
N CYS A 58 -0.15 -8.07 -1.58
CA CYS A 58 -1.46 -8.09 -0.93
C CYS A 58 -2.27 -6.89 -1.38
N TRP A 59 -3.58 -6.97 -1.27
CA TRP A 59 -4.51 -6.11 -1.97
C TRP A 59 -5.65 -5.69 -1.06
N ILE A 60 -6.03 -4.41 -1.17
CA ILE A 60 -7.19 -3.87 -0.48
C ILE A 60 -8.20 -3.46 -1.55
N PRO A 61 -9.25 -4.28 -1.79
CA PRO A 61 -10.27 -3.91 -2.75
C PRO A 61 -11.13 -2.78 -2.18
N MET A 62 -11.21 -1.68 -2.90
CA MET A 62 -12.01 -0.52 -2.47
C MET A 62 -13.33 -0.43 -3.23
N GLY A 63 -13.55 -1.37 -4.17
CA GLY A 63 -14.79 -1.43 -4.92
C GLY A 63 -14.96 -0.22 -5.85
N GLU A 64 -16.14 0.37 -5.79
CA GLU A 64 -16.48 1.49 -6.66
C GLU A 64 -16.19 2.85 -6.02
N ARG A 65 -15.37 2.87 -4.98
CA ARG A 65 -15.00 4.14 -4.33
C ARG A 65 -14.29 5.05 -5.32
N GLU A 66 -14.77 6.27 -5.41
CA GLU A 66 -14.17 7.28 -6.28
C GLU A 66 -13.11 8.06 -5.50
N LEU A 67 -11.87 8.01 -5.98
CA LEU A 67 -10.80 8.79 -5.37
C LEU A 67 -10.60 10.13 -6.09
N SER A 68 -10.99 10.21 -7.35
CA SER A 68 -10.89 11.45 -8.16
C SER A 68 -9.46 11.98 -8.21
N ILE A 69 -8.51 11.08 -8.49
CA ILE A 69 -7.10 11.42 -8.63
C ILE A 69 -6.64 11.14 -10.04
N PRO A 70 -5.66 11.93 -10.55
CA PRO A 70 -5.08 11.65 -11.85
C PRO A 70 -4.06 10.52 -11.75
N TRP A 71 -3.59 10.04 -12.89
CA TRP A 71 -2.43 9.19 -12.92
C TRP A 71 -1.20 10.03 -12.59
N GLU A 72 -0.41 9.60 -11.61
CA GLU A 72 0.83 10.24 -11.24
C GLU A 72 1.74 9.20 -10.58
N ASN A 73 3.00 9.20 -10.95
CA ASN A 73 3.99 8.23 -10.45
C ASN A 73 3.52 6.78 -10.59
N ALA A 74 2.86 6.47 -11.72
CA ALA A 74 2.25 5.16 -11.92
C ALA A 74 3.28 4.10 -12.27
N THR A 75 3.07 2.88 -11.74
CA THR A 75 3.91 1.74 -12.05
C THR A 75 3.06 0.47 -12.06
N SER A 76 3.51 -0.52 -12.83
CA SER A 76 2.94 -1.86 -12.80
C SER A 76 3.84 -2.82 -12.03
N TYR A 77 5.05 -2.38 -11.65
CA TYR A 77 6.07 -3.24 -11.04
C TYR A 77 6.56 -2.62 -9.73
N PRO A 78 5.72 -2.57 -8.70
CA PRO A 78 6.18 -2.01 -7.43
C PRO A 78 7.25 -2.90 -6.80
N ALA A 79 8.27 -2.26 -6.22
CA ALA A 79 9.29 -2.97 -5.46
C ALA A 79 8.77 -3.29 -4.05
N PRO A 80 9.41 -4.23 -3.34
CA PRO A 80 9.00 -4.55 -1.96
C PRO A 80 8.91 -3.30 -1.08
N GLY A 81 7.82 -3.17 -0.37
CA GLY A 81 7.53 -2.03 0.49
C GLY A 81 6.79 -0.90 -0.20
N GLN A 82 6.73 -0.90 -1.51
CA GLN A 82 5.99 0.12 -2.24
C GLN A 82 4.51 -0.18 -2.24
N ILE A 83 3.72 0.87 -2.03
CA ILE A 83 2.25 0.77 -1.99
C ILE A 83 1.72 1.64 -3.11
N ILE A 84 0.88 1.04 -3.95
CA ILE A 84 0.33 1.72 -5.12
C ILE A 84 -1.19 1.68 -5.07
N VAL A 85 -1.84 2.65 -5.72
CA VAL A 85 -3.30 2.68 -5.79
C VAL A 85 -3.75 2.83 -7.24
N HIS A 86 -4.65 1.92 -7.66
CA HIS A 86 -5.32 2.02 -8.96
C HIS A 86 -6.55 2.90 -8.76
N PRO A 87 -6.67 4.02 -9.48
CA PRO A 87 -7.73 4.99 -9.23
C PRO A 87 -9.12 4.59 -9.73
N GLY A 88 -9.24 3.42 -10.35
CA GLY A 88 -10.51 2.95 -10.90
C GLY A 88 -10.56 3.09 -12.41
N SER A 89 -11.72 2.94 -12.99
CA SER A 89 -12.07 2.99 -14.41
C SER A 89 -11.91 1.68 -15.16
N MET A 90 -10.70 1.12 -15.28
CA MET A 90 -10.48 -0.16 -15.96
C MET A 90 -10.76 -1.34 -15.05
N SER A 91 -10.59 -1.13 -13.76
CA SER A 91 -10.83 -2.12 -12.72
C SER A 91 -11.38 -1.35 -11.53
N GLU A 92 -11.71 -2.05 -10.45
CA GLU A 92 -12.15 -1.34 -9.25
C GLU A 92 -10.99 -0.56 -8.64
N THR A 93 -11.32 0.43 -7.83
CA THR A 93 -10.32 1.16 -7.05
C THR A 93 -9.69 0.19 -6.07
N GLU A 94 -8.36 0.17 -6.00
CA GLU A 94 -7.67 -0.81 -5.15
C GLU A 94 -6.28 -0.34 -4.77
N ILE A 95 -5.85 -0.77 -3.58
CA ILE A 95 -4.51 -0.51 -3.07
C ILE A 95 -3.75 -1.83 -3.09
N LEU A 96 -2.51 -1.79 -3.58
CA LEU A 96 -1.64 -2.96 -3.62
C LEU A 96 -0.40 -2.70 -2.79
N VAL A 97 -0.06 -3.65 -1.93
CA VAL A 97 1.14 -3.61 -1.11
C VAL A 97 2.06 -4.72 -1.58
N ALA A 98 3.18 -4.38 -2.19
CA ALA A 98 4.14 -5.36 -2.66
C ALA A 98 5.08 -5.77 -1.52
N TYR A 99 5.33 -7.07 -1.38
CA TYR A 99 6.31 -7.56 -0.39
C TYR A 99 7.42 -8.38 -1.05
N GLY A 100 7.33 -8.62 -2.34
CA GLY A 100 8.30 -9.35 -3.15
C GLY A 100 8.07 -9.06 -4.62
N PRO A 101 8.60 -9.90 -5.53
CA PRO A 101 8.41 -9.71 -6.97
C PRO A 101 6.94 -9.62 -7.34
N THR A 102 6.57 -8.55 -8.05
CA THR A 102 5.17 -8.23 -8.34
C THR A 102 5.04 -7.61 -9.72
N CYS A 103 4.02 -8.07 -10.46
CA CYS A 103 3.50 -7.38 -11.63
C CYS A 103 2.01 -7.17 -11.37
N PHE A 104 1.58 -5.92 -11.21
CA PHE A 104 0.20 -5.61 -10.86
C PHE A 104 -0.73 -6.04 -11.99
N ALA A 105 -1.73 -6.86 -11.67
CA ALA A 105 -2.61 -7.44 -12.68
C ALA A 105 -4.01 -7.67 -12.13
N SER A 106 -4.96 -7.72 -13.05
CA SER A 106 -6.34 -8.08 -12.78
C SER A 106 -6.78 -9.15 -13.78
N LYS A 107 -8.04 -9.55 -13.73
CA LYS A 107 -8.60 -10.45 -14.73
C LYS A 107 -8.51 -9.86 -16.14
N ALA A 108 -8.50 -8.53 -16.23
CA ALA A 108 -8.45 -7.83 -17.52
C ALA A 108 -7.00 -7.67 -18.03
N GLY A 109 -6.01 -8.14 -17.28
CA GLY A 109 -4.61 -8.04 -17.65
C GLY A 109 -3.84 -7.12 -16.74
N GLN A 110 -2.71 -6.60 -17.25
CA GLN A 110 -1.82 -5.77 -16.47
C GLN A 110 -2.47 -4.44 -16.09
N LEU A 111 -2.26 -4.04 -14.85
CA LEU A 111 -2.74 -2.76 -14.34
C LEU A 111 -1.55 -1.89 -13.91
N ALA A 112 -1.80 -0.60 -13.74
CA ALA A 112 -0.86 0.31 -13.12
C ALA A 112 -1.51 0.95 -11.90
N GLY A 113 -0.70 1.38 -10.97
CA GLY A 113 -1.17 2.11 -9.80
C GLY A 113 -0.21 3.22 -9.45
N ASN A 114 -0.73 4.26 -8.84
CA ASN A 114 0.08 5.40 -8.40
C ASN A 114 0.87 5.00 -7.15
N HIS A 115 2.19 5.08 -7.23
CA HIS A 115 3.04 4.80 -6.08
C HIS A 115 3.03 6.02 -5.16
N PHE A 116 2.40 5.88 -3.98
CA PHE A 116 2.15 7.01 -3.09
C PHE A 116 2.65 6.81 -1.66
N LEU A 117 2.96 5.58 -1.26
CA LEU A 117 3.50 5.27 0.06
C LEU A 117 4.64 4.27 -0.07
N THR A 118 5.59 4.34 0.87
CA THR A 118 6.70 3.38 0.90
C THR A 118 6.98 2.98 2.34
N ILE A 119 7.01 1.66 2.58
CA ILE A 119 7.54 1.06 3.79
C ILE A 119 9.01 0.84 3.52
N ARG A 120 9.89 1.48 4.30
CA ARG A 120 11.34 1.45 4.05
C ARG A 120 12.07 0.44 4.91
N GLU A 121 11.54 0.14 6.09
CA GLU A 121 12.17 -0.75 7.05
C GLU A 121 11.26 -1.91 7.40
N GLY A 122 11.85 -3.01 7.86
CA GLY A 122 11.08 -4.17 8.23
C GLY A 122 10.57 -4.96 7.04
N LEU A 123 11.27 -4.90 5.89
CA LEU A 123 10.82 -5.58 4.67
C LEU A 123 10.76 -7.09 4.84
N ASP A 124 11.67 -7.67 5.63
CA ASP A 124 11.63 -9.12 5.91
C ASP A 124 10.35 -9.47 6.68
N ARG A 125 10.00 -8.63 7.65
CA ARG A 125 8.80 -8.82 8.45
C ARG A 125 7.55 -8.57 7.60
N LEU A 126 7.61 -7.60 6.68
CA LEU A 126 6.51 -7.37 5.75
C LEU A 126 6.29 -8.59 4.86
N ALA A 127 7.36 -9.18 4.35
CA ALA A 127 7.26 -10.39 3.52
C ALA A 127 6.64 -11.54 4.30
N LYS A 128 7.02 -11.70 5.57
CA LYS A 128 6.44 -12.72 6.43
C LYS A 128 4.94 -12.49 6.64
N THR A 129 4.56 -11.24 6.87
CA THR A 129 3.16 -10.85 7.03
C THR A 129 2.37 -11.10 5.75
N GLY A 130 2.93 -10.76 4.61
CA GLY A 130 2.29 -11.00 3.31
C GLY A 130 2.06 -12.49 3.05
N ARG A 131 3.04 -13.31 3.36
CA ARG A 131 2.88 -14.77 3.23
C ARG A 131 1.84 -15.31 4.21
N ALA A 132 1.73 -14.71 5.39
CA ALA A 132 0.70 -15.10 6.34
C ALA A 132 -0.70 -14.79 5.79
N VAL A 133 -0.86 -13.67 5.08
CA VAL A 133 -2.13 -13.36 4.44
C VAL A 133 -2.49 -14.42 3.39
N LEU A 134 -1.48 -14.90 2.65
CA LEU A 134 -1.70 -15.95 1.65
C LEU A 134 -2.24 -17.24 2.29
N TRP A 135 -1.64 -17.66 3.40
CA TRP A 135 -1.97 -18.94 4.00
C TRP A 135 -3.09 -18.90 5.03
N GLU A 136 -3.28 -17.76 5.67
CA GLU A 136 -4.27 -17.63 6.75
C GLU A 136 -5.54 -16.89 6.33
N GLY A 137 -5.50 -16.19 5.19
CA GLY A 137 -6.65 -15.45 4.70
C GLY A 137 -6.59 -13.97 5.06
N ALA A 138 -7.70 -13.28 4.83
CA ALA A 138 -7.79 -11.84 5.02
C ALA A 138 -7.45 -11.41 6.44
N LYS A 139 -6.77 -10.27 6.54
CA LYS A 139 -6.44 -9.66 7.83
C LYS A 139 -6.95 -8.23 7.86
N PRO A 140 -7.26 -7.71 9.06
CA PRO A 140 -7.59 -6.30 9.17
C PRO A 140 -6.36 -5.45 8.90
N ILE A 141 -6.57 -4.30 8.25
CA ILE A 141 -5.51 -3.32 8.03
C ILE A 141 -6.02 -1.95 8.41
N THR A 142 -5.18 -1.18 9.08
CA THR A 142 -5.49 0.20 9.47
C THR A 142 -4.33 1.09 9.07
N PHE A 143 -4.67 2.24 8.48
CA PHE A 143 -3.72 3.31 8.19
C PHE A 143 -4.08 4.48 9.07
N ARG A 144 -3.12 4.99 9.83
CA ARG A 144 -3.34 6.17 10.66
C ARG A 144 -2.14 7.10 10.59
N ALA A 145 -2.37 8.36 10.91
CA ALA A 145 -1.28 9.33 10.91
C ALA A 145 -0.22 8.94 11.93
N GLY A 146 1.02 9.13 11.57
CA GLY A 146 2.16 8.84 12.44
C GLY A 146 2.42 9.91 13.47
#